data_bea14123dbfccab87c8925b452d7cb68
#
_entry.id   bea14123dbfccab87c8925b452d7cb68
#
_cell.length_a   1.000
_cell.length_b   1.000
_cell.length_c   1.000
_cell.angle_alpha   90.00
_cell.angle_beta   90.00
_cell.angle_gamma   90.00
#
_symmetry.space_group_name_H-M   'P 1'
#
loop_
_entity.id
_entity.type
_entity.pdbx_description
1 polymer ?
#
loop_
_entity_poly.entity_id
_entity_poly.type
_entity_poly.pdbx_seq_one_letter_code
_entity_poly.pdbx_strand_id
1 'polypeptide(L)'
;DLEGLPEFVKASARAAGEELGTDGPAITLSRSLIVPFLQFSPRRDLRETAWRAWTSRGANGGETDNRAIAEEVLRLREERARLLGYDTFAEYKLETEMAGTPDRVRELLMQVWEPARAQALRDAAEMEEMLREDGLNDALQPWDWRYYAEKRRKALHDLDEAELKPYLQLERMIEAAFTCSSRLFGLEFKPLDVPLYHPDCRAWEVSRNGEHLAVFIGDYFARASKRSGAWCSAMRSQAKRPKLETPIVVNVCNFSKPSKGKPALLS
;
A
#
# COMPACT_ATOMS: atom_id res chain seq x y z
N ASP A 1 2.35 16.96 -19.62
CA ASP A 1 1.94 16.65 -18.23
C ASP A 1 2.74 15.50 -17.59
N LEU A 2 3.43 14.69 -18.40
CA LEU A 2 4.31 13.61 -17.93
C LEU A 2 5.80 13.99 -17.93
N GLU A 3 6.14 15.21 -18.32
CA GLU A 3 7.51 15.70 -18.31
C GLU A 3 8.09 15.66 -16.88
N GLY A 4 9.36 15.27 -16.74
CA GLY A 4 10.02 15.13 -15.44
C GLY A 4 9.67 13.88 -14.63
N LEU A 5 8.65 13.11 -15.02
CA LEU A 5 8.32 11.85 -14.32
C LEU A 5 9.28 10.72 -14.74
N PRO A 6 9.65 9.82 -13.79
CA PRO A 6 10.38 8.60 -14.09
C PRO A 6 9.63 7.70 -15.09
N GLU A 7 10.36 6.93 -15.90
CA GLU A 7 9.76 6.07 -16.92
C GLU A 7 8.77 5.03 -16.36
N PHE A 8 9.00 4.53 -15.17
CA PHE A 8 8.06 3.59 -14.56
C PHE A 8 6.70 4.23 -14.22
N VAL A 9 6.67 5.51 -13.84
CA VAL A 9 5.42 6.26 -13.58
C VAL A 9 4.71 6.52 -14.91
N LYS A 10 5.45 6.96 -15.94
CA LYS A 10 4.91 7.17 -17.29
C LYS A 10 4.31 5.89 -17.86
N ALA A 11 5.00 4.77 -17.71
CA ALA A 11 4.51 3.47 -18.17
C ALA A 11 3.22 3.05 -17.45
N SER A 12 3.18 3.21 -16.12
CA SER A 12 1.98 2.91 -15.32
C SER A 12 0.80 3.83 -15.67
N ALA A 13 1.06 5.12 -15.94
CA ALA A 13 0.03 6.06 -16.35
C ALA A 13 -0.54 5.74 -17.74
N ARG A 14 0.29 5.29 -18.69
CA ARG A 14 -0.17 4.83 -20.01
C ARG A 14 -1.02 3.57 -19.89
N ALA A 15 -0.56 2.58 -19.15
CA ALA A 15 -1.33 1.36 -18.90
C ALA A 15 -2.69 1.64 -18.24
N ALA A 16 -2.72 2.57 -17.27
CA ALA A 16 -3.97 3.00 -16.64
C ALA A 16 -4.91 3.72 -17.64
N GLY A 17 -4.38 4.55 -18.53
CA GLY A 17 -5.15 5.18 -19.59
C GLY A 17 -5.76 4.18 -20.56
N GLU A 18 -4.99 3.18 -20.99
CA GLU A 18 -5.47 2.07 -21.82
C GLU A 18 -6.57 1.25 -21.13
N GLU A 19 -6.40 0.92 -19.86
CA GLU A 19 -7.39 0.17 -19.07
C GLU A 19 -8.71 0.96 -18.90
N LEU A 20 -8.62 2.29 -18.74
CA LEU A 20 -9.77 3.18 -18.59
C LEU A 20 -10.39 3.61 -19.92
N GLY A 21 -9.76 3.31 -21.04
CA GLY A 21 -10.21 3.73 -22.37
C GLY A 21 -10.13 5.24 -22.61
N THR A 22 -9.15 5.92 -21.99
CA THR A 22 -8.91 7.35 -22.18
C THR A 22 -7.98 7.61 -23.37
N ASP A 23 -8.11 8.78 -24.01
CA ASP A 23 -7.25 9.18 -25.15
C ASP A 23 -5.79 9.46 -24.77
N GLY A 24 -5.37 9.13 -23.56
CA GLY A 24 -4.01 9.38 -23.10
C GLY A 24 -3.73 8.77 -21.72
N PRO A 25 -2.52 9.06 -21.19
CA PRO A 25 -2.13 8.56 -19.89
C PRO A 25 -3.07 9.06 -18.78
N ALA A 26 -3.40 8.20 -17.82
CA ALA A 26 -4.24 8.53 -16.67
C ALA A 26 -3.49 8.33 -15.36
N ILE A 27 -3.68 9.25 -14.41
CA ILE A 27 -3.22 9.09 -13.03
C ILE A 27 -4.42 8.65 -12.19
N THR A 28 -4.45 7.38 -11.84
CA THR A 28 -5.49 6.85 -10.95
C THR A 28 -5.20 7.22 -9.50
N LEU A 29 -6.23 7.15 -8.64
CA LEU A 29 -6.09 7.39 -7.21
C LEU A 29 -5.62 6.13 -6.45
N SER A 30 -5.13 5.11 -7.14
CA SER A 30 -4.46 3.96 -6.52
C SER A 30 -3.14 4.40 -5.89
N ARG A 31 -2.83 3.88 -4.71
CA ARG A 31 -1.61 4.28 -3.99
C ARG A 31 -0.33 4.02 -4.79
N SER A 32 -0.32 2.97 -5.59
CA SER A 32 0.82 2.60 -6.44
C SER A 32 1.10 3.59 -7.59
N LEU A 33 0.14 4.45 -7.97
CA LEU A 33 0.33 5.44 -9.01
C LEU A 33 0.28 6.88 -8.48
N ILE A 34 -0.67 7.21 -7.59
CA ILE A 34 -0.80 8.57 -7.06
C ILE A 34 0.42 9.00 -6.21
N VAL A 35 0.97 8.08 -5.39
CA VAL A 35 2.12 8.41 -4.53
C VAL A 35 3.36 8.73 -5.35
N PRO A 36 3.81 7.88 -6.30
CA PRO A 36 4.92 8.24 -7.18
C PRO A 36 4.66 9.50 -8.02
N PHE A 37 3.42 9.73 -8.46
CA PHE A 37 3.08 10.97 -9.16
C PHE A 37 3.32 12.21 -8.28
N LEU A 38 2.82 12.22 -7.05
CA LEU A 38 3.04 13.31 -6.09
C LEU A 38 4.51 13.48 -5.69
N GLN A 39 5.28 12.39 -5.74
CA GLN A 39 6.70 12.37 -5.38
C GLN A 39 7.60 12.93 -6.48
N PHE A 40 7.28 12.66 -7.75
CA PHE A 40 8.18 12.94 -8.86
C PHE A 40 7.68 14.02 -9.84
N SER A 41 6.40 14.39 -9.84
CA SER A 41 5.88 15.38 -10.79
C SER A 41 6.40 16.77 -10.45
N PRO A 42 7.08 17.48 -11.37
CA PRO A 42 7.49 18.88 -11.16
C PRO A 42 6.29 19.86 -11.24
N ARG A 43 5.17 19.42 -11.83
CA ARG A 43 3.96 20.23 -12.03
C ARG A 43 3.17 20.36 -10.72
N ARG A 44 3.38 21.47 -10.01
CA ARG A 44 2.73 21.77 -8.73
C ARG A 44 1.21 21.81 -8.82
N ASP A 45 0.67 22.40 -9.87
CA ASP A 45 -0.76 22.49 -10.16
C ASP A 45 -1.41 21.11 -10.35
N LEU A 46 -0.70 20.19 -11.02
CA LEU A 46 -1.17 18.82 -11.21
C LEU A 46 -1.03 18.00 -9.90
N ARG A 47 0.02 18.25 -9.11
CA ARG A 47 0.13 17.65 -7.77
C ARG A 47 -1.04 18.07 -6.87
N GLU A 48 -1.40 19.38 -6.87
CA GLU A 48 -2.55 19.89 -6.13
C GLU A 48 -3.84 19.19 -6.56
N THR A 49 -4.12 19.16 -7.87
CA THR A 49 -5.31 18.51 -8.41
C THR A 49 -5.39 17.04 -7.99
N ALA A 50 -4.32 16.31 -8.17
CA ALA A 50 -4.23 14.89 -7.83
C ALA A 50 -4.36 14.65 -6.32
N TRP A 51 -3.70 15.47 -5.49
CA TRP A 51 -3.77 15.39 -4.04
C TRP A 51 -5.20 15.66 -3.52
N ARG A 52 -5.84 16.73 -4.02
CA ARG A 52 -7.23 17.05 -3.65
C ARG A 52 -8.19 15.93 -4.02
N ALA A 53 -8.10 15.40 -5.24
CA ALA A 53 -8.90 14.27 -5.67
C ALA A 53 -8.66 13.03 -4.79
N TRP A 54 -7.42 12.77 -4.41
CA TRP A 54 -7.06 11.62 -3.58
C TRP A 54 -7.55 11.73 -2.14
N THR A 55 -7.42 12.90 -1.52
CA THR A 55 -7.78 13.11 -0.11
C THR A 55 -9.26 13.36 0.12
N SER A 56 -10.00 13.79 -0.90
CA SER A 56 -11.46 14.00 -0.82
C SER A 56 -12.30 12.76 -1.13
N ARG A 57 -11.66 11.61 -1.42
CA ARG A 57 -12.40 10.36 -1.67
C ARG A 57 -13.33 10.02 -0.50
N GLY A 58 -14.60 9.73 -0.82
CA GLY A 58 -15.62 9.45 0.17
C GLY A 58 -16.19 10.69 0.89
N ALA A 59 -15.78 11.91 0.46
CA ALA A 59 -16.25 13.18 1.03
C ALA A 59 -16.53 14.24 -0.06
N ASN A 60 -16.95 13.79 -1.26
CA ASN A 60 -17.14 14.65 -2.44
C ASN A 60 -18.58 15.15 -2.62
N GLY A 61 -19.49 14.73 -1.76
CA GLY A 61 -20.94 14.82 -2.04
C GLY A 61 -21.40 13.76 -3.06
N GLY A 62 -22.70 13.54 -3.15
CA GLY A 62 -23.30 12.55 -4.05
C GLY A 62 -23.27 11.12 -3.52
N GLU A 63 -23.44 10.13 -4.42
CA GLU A 63 -23.67 8.72 -4.08
C GLU A 63 -22.48 8.03 -3.38
N THR A 64 -21.27 8.54 -3.56
CA THR A 64 -20.05 7.99 -2.96
C THR A 64 -19.60 8.71 -1.69
N ASP A 65 -20.40 9.63 -1.16
CA ASP A 65 -20.09 10.33 0.08
C ASP A 65 -20.37 9.44 1.29
N ASN A 66 -19.34 9.19 2.08
CA ASN A 66 -19.38 8.28 3.22
C ASN A 66 -19.50 9.00 4.58
N ARG A 67 -19.61 10.34 4.61
CA ARG A 67 -19.63 11.09 5.89
C ARG A 67 -20.81 10.70 6.77
N ALA A 68 -22.01 10.64 6.21
CA ALA A 68 -23.20 10.21 6.95
C ALA A 68 -23.10 8.76 7.43
N ILE A 69 -22.50 7.88 6.61
CA ILE A 69 -22.26 6.48 6.99
C ILE A 69 -21.24 6.41 8.13
N ALA A 70 -20.19 7.23 8.10
CA ALA A 70 -19.18 7.28 9.16
C ALA A 70 -19.79 7.76 10.49
N GLU A 71 -20.64 8.77 10.45
CA GLU A 71 -21.38 9.27 11.63
C GLU A 71 -22.28 8.18 12.23
N GLU A 72 -23.06 7.51 11.39
CA GLU A 72 -23.93 6.42 11.82
C GLU A 72 -23.14 5.24 12.42
N VAL A 73 -22.00 4.88 11.83
CA VAL A 73 -21.11 3.84 12.39
C VAL A 73 -20.59 4.22 13.77
N LEU A 74 -20.24 5.49 14.00
CA LEU A 74 -19.78 5.96 15.32
C LEU A 74 -20.92 5.89 16.34
N ARG A 75 -22.13 6.34 15.98
CA ARG A 75 -23.31 6.26 16.81
C ARG A 75 -23.64 4.81 17.21
N LEU A 76 -23.66 3.90 16.26
CA LEU A 76 -23.92 2.47 16.53
C LEU A 76 -22.83 1.81 17.39
N ARG A 77 -21.59 2.22 17.25
CA ARG A 77 -20.49 1.74 18.11
C ARG A 77 -20.66 2.21 19.55
N GLU A 78 -21.05 3.45 19.76
CA GLU A 78 -21.34 3.98 21.09
C GLU A 78 -22.53 3.24 21.73
N GLU A 79 -23.63 3.09 21.01
CA GLU A 79 -24.80 2.34 21.47
C GLU A 79 -24.45 0.90 21.84
N ARG A 80 -23.67 0.22 21.00
CA ARG A 80 -23.18 -1.13 21.29
C ARG A 80 -22.36 -1.19 22.57
N ALA A 81 -21.46 -0.25 22.80
CA ALA A 81 -20.63 -0.22 24.00
C ALA A 81 -21.51 -0.06 25.25
N ARG A 82 -22.47 0.87 25.23
CA ARG A 82 -23.40 1.11 26.34
C ARG A 82 -24.27 -0.10 26.64
N LEU A 83 -24.78 -0.79 25.61
CA LEU A 83 -25.55 -2.04 25.79
C LEU A 83 -24.74 -3.15 26.46
N LEU A 84 -23.41 -3.14 26.29
CA LEU A 84 -22.50 -4.09 26.89
C LEU A 84 -21.92 -3.62 28.25
N GLY A 85 -22.37 -2.46 28.77
CA GLY A 85 -21.97 -1.94 30.07
C GLY A 85 -20.67 -1.13 30.10
N TYR A 86 -20.21 -0.63 28.93
CA TYR A 86 -19.03 0.22 28.82
C TYR A 86 -19.44 1.66 28.55
N ASP A 87 -18.70 2.63 29.09
CA ASP A 87 -18.96 4.04 28.87
C ASP A 87 -18.61 4.49 27.44
N THR A 88 -17.56 3.89 26.86
CA THR A 88 -17.11 4.21 25.50
C THR A 88 -16.80 2.96 24.68
N PHE A 89 -16.88 3.09 23.35
CA PHE A 89 -16.44 2.01 22.45
C PHE A 89 -14.94 1.69 22.59
N ALA A 90 -14.12 2.68 22.95
CA ALA A 90 -12.68 2.48 23.18
C ALA A 90 -12.45 1.57 24.37
N GLU A 91 -13.14 1.75 25.49
CA GLU A 91 -13.05 0.86 26.66
C GLU A 91 -13.49 -0.55 26.33
N TYR A 92 -14.65 -0.69 25.69
CA TYR A 92 -15.12 -2.01 25.21
C TYR A 92 -14.10 -2.72 24.33
N LYS A 93 -13.52 -1.99 23.36
CA LYS A 93 -12.59 -2.59 22.39
C LYS A 93 -11.24 -2.95 23.02
N LEU A 94 -10.76 -2.13 23.94
CA LEU A 94 -9.43 -2.28 24.54
C LEU A 94 -9.36 -3.29 25.69
N GLU A 95 -10.49 -3.70 26.26
CA GLU A 95 -10.50 -4.65 27.39
C GLU A 95 -9.69 -5.92 27.12
N THR A 96 -9.77 -6.45 25.90
CA THR A 96 -9.07 -7.69 25.48
C THR A 96 -7.79 -7.43 24.70
N GLU A 97 -7.40 -6.16 24.51
CA GLU A 97 -6.18 -5.79 23.80
C GLU A 97 -5.01 -5.57 24.76
N MET A 98 -3.79 -5.58 24.24
CA MET A 98 -2.58 -5.44 25.07
C MET A 98 -2.53 -4.13 25.88
N ALA A 99 -3.06 -3.04 25.34
CA ALA A 99 -3.11 -1.75 26.02
C ALA A 99 -4.10 -1.72 27.19
N GLY A 100 -5.21 -2.46 27.12
CA GLY A 100 -6.22 -2.61 28.15
C GLY A 100 -7.10 -1.39 28.40
N THR A 101 -6.57 -0.18 28.35
CA THR A 101 -7.29 1.07 28.63
C THR A 101 -6.99 2.19 27.63
N PRO A 102 -7.94 3.13 27.39
CA PRO A 102 -7.69 4.31 26.55
C PRO A 102 -6.53 5.19 27.05
N ASP A 103 -6.35 5.29 28.38
CA ASP A 103 -5.28 6.11 28.95
C ASP A 103 -3.88 5.58 28.60
N ARG A 104 -3.68 4.26 28.65
CA ARG A 104 -2.42 3.65 28.21
C ARG A 104 -2.13 3.86 26.74
N VAL A 105 -3.17 3.82 25.89
CA VAL A 105 -3.03 4.15 24.47
C VAL A 105 -2.61 5.61 24.30
N ARG A 106 -3.26 6.53 25.02
CA ARG A 106 -2.95 7.97 24.99
C ARG A 106 -1.53 8.24 25.47
N GLU A 107 -1.13 7.63 26.57
CA GLU A 107 0.23 7.77 27.11
C GLU A 107 1.30 7.39 26.07
N LEU A 108 1.18 6.23 25.45
CA LEU A 108 2.09 5.79 24.38
C LEU A 108 2.08 6.75 23.19
N LEU A 109 0.89 7.14 22.73
CA LEU A 109 0.76 8.06 21.60
C LEU A 109 1.40 9.41 21.87
N MET A 110 1.27 9.96 23.08
CA MET A 110 1.86 11.26 23.43
C MET A 110 3.37 11.19 23.57
N GLN A 111 3.93 10.08 24.04
CA GLN A 111 5.39 9.86 24.06
C GLN A 111 6.00 9.91 22.65
N VAL A 112 5.27 9.43 21.64
CA VAL A 112 5.69 9.45 20.23
C VAL A 112 5.35 10.78 19.56
N TRP A 113 4.18 11.35 19.86
CA TRP A 113 3.66 12.53 19.18
C TRP A 113 4.55 13.76 19.32
N GLU A 114 4.99 14.07 20.54
CA GLU A 114 5.76 15.30 20.78
C GLU A 114 7.10 15.34 20.02
N PRO A 115 7.95 14.30 20.10
CA PRO A 115 9.20 14.30 19.33
C PRO A 115 8.94 14.17 17.81
N ALA A 116 7.93 13.42 17.38
CA ALA A 116 7.58 13.29 15.97
C ALA A 116 7.07 14.60 15.37
N ARG A 117 6.23 15.34 16.11
CA ARG A 117 5.75 16.67 15.70
C ARG A 117 6.89 17.67 15.59
N ALA A 118 7.78 17.69 16.58
CA ALA A 118 8.94 18.57 16.55
C ALA A 118 9.85 18.27 15.34
N GLN A 119 10.05 16.99 15.00
CA GLN A 119 10.80 16.60 13.80
C GLN A 119 10.09 17.00 12.51
N ALA A 120 8.80 16.75 12.41
CA ALA A 120 8.01 17.13 11.23
C ALA A 120 8.03 18.63 10.94
N LEU A 121 8.06 19.48 12.00
CA LEU A 121 8.19 20.93 11.84
C LEU A 121 9.58 21.33 11.34
N ARG A 122 10.64 20.66 11.78
CA ARG A 122 12.00 20.89 11.23
C ARG A 122 12.07 20.46 9.77
N ASP A 123 11.56 19.29 9.44
CA ASP A 123 11.52 18.80 8.05
C ASP A 123 10.73 19.74 7.15
N ALA A 124 9.60 20.26 7.63
CA ALA A 124 8.81 21.26 6.89
C ALA A 124 9.60 22.54 6.61
N ALA A 125 10.32 23.06 7.61
CA ALA A 125 11.13 24.29 7.44
C ALA A 125 12.25 24.10 6.41
N GLU A 126 12.95 22.95 6.43
CA GLU A 126 13.97 22.63 5.42
C GLU A 126 13.36 22.52 4.02
N MET A 127 12.19 21.88 3.88
CA MET A 127 11.50 21.78 2.60
C MET A 127 10.93 23.10 2.09
N GLU A 128 10.52 24.00 2.99
CA GLU A 128 10.13 25.38 2.61
C GLU A 128 11.31 26.19 2.09
N GLU A 129 12.51 25.96 2.60
CA GLU A 129 13.73 26.58 2.09
C GLU A 129 14.01 26.11 0.65
N MET A 130 13.94 24.80 0.40
CA MET A 130 14.08 24.23 -0.95
C MET A 130 13.01 24.76 -1.92
N LEU A 131 11.78 24.97 -1.44
CA LEU A 131 10.69 25.55 -2.24
C LEU A 131 11.01 27.00 -2.64
N ARG A 132 11.60 27.80 -1.75
CA ARG A 132 12.05 29.17 -2.04
C ARG A 132 13.23 29.18 -3.02
N GLU A 133 14.17 28.25 -2.89
CA GLU A 133 15.28 28.07 -3.84
C GLU A 133 14.79 27.75 -5.26
N ASP A 134 13.68 27.02 -5.38
CA ASP A 134 12.99 26.79 -6.67
C ASP A 134 12.22 28.04 -7.20
N GLY A 135 12.31 29.18 -6.52
CA GLY A 135 11.69 30.44 -6.91
C GLY A 135 10.23 30.59 -6.52
N LEU A 136 9.72 29.74 -5.65
CA LEU A 136 8.34 29.79 -5.16
C LEU A 136 8.27 30.52 -3.80
N ASN A 137 7.68 31.71 -3.79
CA ASN A 137 7.46 32.51 -2.59
C ASN A 137 6.11 32.17 -1.92
N ASP A 138 5.88 30.91 -1.66
CA ASP A 138 4.64 30.40 -1.11
C ASP A 138 4.92 29.49 0.08
N ALA A 139 3.93 29.21 0.91
CA ALA A 139 4.07 28.21 1.99
C ALA A 139 4.07 26.79 1.44
N LEU A 140 4.78 25.90 2.09
CA LEU A 140 4.76 24.47 1.78
C LEU A 140 3.32 23.92 1.95
N GLN A 141 2.76 23.41 0.88
CA GLN A 141 1.42 22.84 0.87
C GLN A 141 1.46 21.30 1.02
N PRO A 142 0.35 20.66 1.40
CA PRO A 142 0.30 19.21 1.54
C PRO A 142 0.67 18.43 0.27
N TRP A 143 0.39 18.96 -0.91
CA TRP A 143 0.78 18.37 -2.20
C TRP A 143 2.25 18.59 -2.57
N ASP A 144 2.97 19.45 -1.85
CA ASP A 144 4.39 19.69 -2.03
C ASP A 144 5.25 18.73 -1.19
N TRP A 145 4.71 18.25 -0.07
CA TRP A 145 5.45 17.46 0.92
C TRP A 145 6.23 16.29 0.31
N ARG A 146 5.57 15.45 -0.49
CA ARG A 146 6.20 14.27 -1.08
C ARG A 146 7.28 14.62 -2.09
N TYR A 147 7.06 15.67 -2.86
CA TYR A 147 8.00 16.15 -3.86
C TYR A 147 9.28 16.69 -3.21
N TYR A 148 9.15 17.57 -2.24
CA TYR A 148 10.32 18.14 -1.56
C TYR A 148 10.98 17.14 -0.61
N ALA A 149 10.24 16.24 0.02
CA ALA A 149 10.82 15.16 0.80
C ALA A 149 11.71 14.24 -0.07
N GLU A 150 11.33 13.97 -1.32
CA GLU A 150 12.16 13.20 -2.25
C GLU A 150 13.39 13.99 -2.70
N LYS A 151 13.25 15.26 -3.02
CA LYS A 151 14.40 16.13 -3.34
C LYS A 151 15.41 16.15 -2.17
N ARG A 152 14.91 16.34 -0.94
CA ARG A 152 15.71 16.31 0.28
C ARG A 152 16.39 14.97 0.49
N ARG A 153 15.66 13.86 0.35
CA ARG A 153 16.21 12.50 0.44
C ARG A 153 17.37 12.29 -0.54
N LYS A 154 17.19 12.70 -1.78
CA LYS A 154 18.22 12.61 -2.81
C LYS A 154 19.45 13.46 -2.48
N ALA A 155 19.25 14.69 -1.98
CA ALA A 155 20.34 15.58 -1.59
C ALA A 155 21.14 15.06 -0.38
N LEU A 156 20.47 14.44 0.60
CA LEU A 156 21.10 13.96 1.83
C LEU A 156 21.79 12.60 1.67
N HIS A 157 21.25 11.73 0.84
CA HIS A 157 21.68 10.31 0.80
C HIS A 157 22.26 9.89 -0.55
N ASP A 158 22.25 10.76 -1.56
CA ASP A 158 22.69 10.47 -2.94
C ASP A 158 22.12 9.14 -3.47
N LEU A 159 20.90 8.83 -3.06
CA LEU A 159 20.22 7.58 -3.39
C LEU A 159 19.13 7.84 -4.43
N ASP A 160 19.32 7.29 -5.62
CA ASP A 160 18.30 7.28 -6.66
C ASP A 160 17.54 5.94 -6.63
N GLU A 161 16.25 6.00 -6.35
CA GLU A 161 15.39 4.81 -6.36
C GLU A 161 15.37 4.12 -7.74
N ALA A 162 15.59 4.87 -8.81
CA ALA A 162 15.66 4.32 -10.16
C ALA A 162 16.85 3.37 -10.35
N GLU A 163 17.95 3.55 -9.60
CA GLU A 163 19.11 2.65 -9.63
C GLU A 163 18.84 1.33 -8.89
N LEU A 164 17.98 1.35 -7.87
CA LEU A 164 17.65 0.15 -7.08
C LEU A 164 16.61 -0.74 -7.75
N LYS A 165 15.62 -0.15 -8.42
CA LYS A 165 14.50 -0.87 -9.02
C LYS A 165 14.88 -2.03 -9.93
N PRO A 166 15.90 -1.94 -10.81
CA PRO A 166 16.30 -3.05 -11.67
C PRO A 166 16.73 -4.33 -10.91
N TYR A 167 17.15 -4.19 -9.66
CA TYR A 167 17.53 -5.33 -8.80
C TYR A 167 16.30 -6.01 -8.18
N LEU A 168 15.16 -5.29 -8.06
CA LEU A 168 13.96 -5.74 -7.39
C LEU A 168 12.91 -6.21 -8.41
N GLN A 169 13.27 -7.18 -9.24
CA GLN A 169 12.36 -7.78 -10.20
C GLN A 169 11.46 -8.81 -9.50
N LEU A 170 10.15 -8.74 -9.75
CA LEU A 170 9.15 -9.61 -9.11
C LEU A 170 9.51 -11.09 -9.20
N GLU A 171 9.91 -11.58 -10.38
CA GLU A 171 10.24 -12.98 -10.58
C GLU A 171 11.43 -13.42 -9.70
N ARG A 172 12.47 -12.60 -9.64
CA ARG A 172 13.64 -12.86 -8.80
C ARG A 172 13.31 -12.80 -7.30
N MET A 173 12.40 -11.91 -6.91
CA MET A 173 11.95 -11.82 -5.52
C MET A 173 11.13 -13.04 -5.10
N ILE A 174 10.30 -13.58 -6.00
CA ILE A 174 9.58 -14.85 -5.76
C ILE A 174 10.59 -16.01 -5.62
N GLU A 175 11.53 -16.12 -6.53
CA GLU A 175 12.61 -17.13 -6.46
C GLU A 175 13.43 -17.02 -5.18
N ALA A 176 13.77 -15.80 -4.76
CA ALA A 176 14.49 -15.53 -3.51
C ALA A 176 13.68 -15.97 -2.29
N ALA A 177 12.37 -15.64 -2.23
CA ALA A 177 11.49 -16.06 -1.16
C ALA A 177 11.36 -17.59 -1.07
N PHE A 178 11.25 -18.27 -2.21
CA PHE A 178 11.20 -19.72 -2.27
C PHE A 178 12.54 -20.34 -1.85
N THR A 179 13.65 -19.79 -2.33
CA THR A 179 15.00 -20.25 -1.95
C THR A 179 15.24 -20.10 -0.45
N CYS A 180 14.88 -18.96 0.14
CA CYS A 180 14.98 -18.77 1.58
C CYS A 180 14.13 -19.78 2.36
N SER A 181 12.89 -19.99 1.93
CA SER A 181 11.97 -20.95 2.56
C SER A 181 12.46 -22.39 2.42
N SER A 182 13.02 -22.74 1.27
CA SER A 182 13.63 -24.05 1.04
C SER A 182 14.83 -24.29 1.96
N ARG A 183 15.71 -23.30 2.08
CA ARG A 183 16.91 -23.39 2.93
C ARG A 183 16.60 -23.44 4.42
N LEU A 184 15.59 -22.70 4.88
CA LEU A 184 15.21 -22.63 6.28
C LEU A 184 14.30 -23.79 6.72
N PHE A 185 13.40 -24.23 5.85
CA PHE A 185 12.32 -25.15 6.24
C PHE A 185 12.26 -26.43 5.41
N GLY A 186 13.16 -26.61 4.42
CA GLY A 186 13.14 -27.77 3.54
C GLY A 186 11.92 -27.82 2.62
N LEU A 187 11.32 -26.66 2.28
CA LEU A 187 10.16 -26.60 1.42
C LEU A 187 10.55 -26.65 -0.06
N GLU A 188 9.73 -27.30 -0.86
CA GLU A 188 9.82 -27.32 -2.31
C GLU A 188 8.60 -26.65 -2.91
N PHE A 189 8.79 -25.83 -3.95
CA PHE A 189 7.73 -25.11 -4.64
C PHE A 189 7.69 -25.54 -6.10
N LYS A 190 6.57 -26.12 -6.54
CA LYS A 190 6.38 -26.54 -7.93
C LYS A 190 5.20 -25.77 -8.52
N PRO A 191 5.34 -25.16 -9.71
CA PRO A 191 4.22 -24.54 -10.39
C PRO A 191 3.04 -25.51 -10.50
N LEU A 192 1.83 -25.01 -10.20
CA LEU A 192 0.59 -25.78 -10.24
C LEU A 192 -0.36 -25.13 -11.23
N ASP A 193 -0.70 -25.87 -12.28
CA ASP A 193 -1.65 -25.44 -13.31
C ASP A 193 -3.08 -25.85 -12.91
N VAL A 194 -3.81 -24.88 -12.38
CA VAL A 194 -5.19 -25.04 -11.91
C VAL A 194 -5.99 -23.79 -12.24
N PRO A 195 -7.32 -23.88 -12.41
CA PRO A 195 -8.18 -22.70 -12.54
C PRO A 195 -8.08 -21.80 -11.31
N LEU A 196 -7.78 -20.52 -11.53
CA LEU A 196 -7.67 -19.50 -10.48
C LEU A 196 -8.72 -18.41 -10.72
N TYR A 197 -9.01 -17.63 -9.69
CA TYR A 197 -10.04 -16.58 -9.72
C TYR A 197 -9.67 -15.38 -10.61
N HIS A 198 -8.42 -15.25 -11.03
CA HIS A 198 -7.96 -14.20 -11.94
C HIS A 198 -6.75 -14.68 -12.76
N PRO A 199 -6.63 -14.30 -14.05
CA PRO A 199 -5.55 -14.78 -14.93
C PRO A 199 -4.15 -14.32 -14.51
N ASP A 200 -4.02 -13.23 -13.75
CA ASP A 200 -2.73 -12.77 -13.21
C ASP A 200 -2.26 -13.59 -12.00
N CYS A 201 -3.13 -14.42 -11.42
CA CYS A 201 -2.76 -15.26 -10.28
C CYS A 201 -1.91 -16.44 -10.72
N ARG A 202 -1.02 -16.88 -9.86
CA ARG A 202 -0.19 -18.07 -10.04
C ARG A 202 -0.29 -18.96 -8.82
N ALA A 203 -0.24 -20.27 -9.01
CA ALA A 203 -0.27 -21.24 -7.93
C ALA A 203 0.99 -22.11 -7.93
N TRP A 204 1.36 -22.55 -6.73
CA TRP A 204 2.44 -23.50 -6.50
C TRP A 204 1.99 -24.54 -5.49
N GLU A 205 2.31 -25.78 -5.79
CA GLU A 205 2.30 -26.85 -4.80
C GLU A 205 3.48 -26.65 -3.87
N VAL A 206 3.24 -26.72 -2.57
CA VAL A 206 4.28 -26.69 -1.52
C VAL A 206 4.40 -28.08 -0.93
N SER A 207 5.60 -28.66 -1.02
CA SER A 207 5.88 -30.00 -0.46
C SER A 207 7.13 -29.97 0.42
N ARG A 208 7.32 -31.03 1.18
CA ARG A 208 8.54 -31.31 1.98
C ARG A 208 8.80 -32.81 1.98
N ASN A 209 10.03 -33.21 1.61
CA ASN A 209 10.42 -34.63 1.48
C ASN A 209 9.47 -35.43 0.57
N GLY A 210 8.92 -34.81 -0.48
CA GLY A 210 7.97 -35.41 -1.39
C GLY A 210 6.52 -35.46 -0.90
N GLU A 211 6.23 -35.03 0.31
CA GLU A 211 4.85 -34.97 0.85
C GLU A 211 4.21 -33.62 0.60
N HIS A 212 2.97 -33.62 0.11
CA HIS A 212 2.18 -32.41 -0.09
C HIS A 212 1.84 -31.73 1.25
N LEU A 213 2.16 -30.44 1.38
CA LEU A 213 1.89 -29.64 2.60
C LEU A 213 0.84 -28.58 2.39
N ALA A 214 0.86 -27.88 1.25
CA ALA A 214 0.01 -26.72 1.01
C ALA A 214 -0.10 -26.38 -0.47
N VAL A 215 -1.04 -25.49 -0.79
CA VAL A 215 -1.03 -24.73 -2.03
C VAL A 215 -0.76 -23.27 -1.69
N PHE A 216 0.18 -22.64 -2.39
CA PHE A 216 0.46 -21.22 -2.32
C PHE A 216 -0.04 -20.52 -3.57
N ILE A 217 -0.77 -19.43 -3.41
CA ILE A 217 -1.28 -18.60 -4.50
C ILE A 217 -0.69 -17.21 -4.40
N GLY A 218 -0.07 -16.71 -5.47
CA GLY A 218 0.43 -15.35 -5.60
C GLY A 218 -0.49 -14.52 -6.49
N ASP A 219 -1.01 -13.43 -5.96
CA ASP A 219 -1.82 -12.43 -6.66
C ASP A 219 -1.15 -11.05 -6.51
N TYR A 220 -0.21 -10.76 -7.40
CA TYR A 220 0.77 -9.71 -7.19
C TYR A 220 0.37 -8.34 -7.74
N PHE A 221 -0.44 -8.28 -8.82
CA PHE A 221 -0.69 -7.03 -9.52
C PHE A 221 -1.92 -6.27 -9.04
N ALA A 222 -1.83 -4.94 -9.06
CA ALA A 222 -2.97 -4.06 -8.81
C ALA A 222 -4.03 -4.20 -9.89
N ARG A 223 -5.31 -4.08 -9.51
CA ARG A 223 -6.46 -3.99 -10.40
C ARG A 223 -7.65 -3.33 -9.69
N ALA A 224 -8.66 -2.89 -10.44
CA ALA A 224 -9.81 -2.16 -9.91
C ALA A 224 -10.59 -2.90 -8.79
N SER A 225 -10.63 -4.24 -8.82
CA SER A 225 -11.30 -5.06 -7.81
C SER A 225 -10.52 -5.22 -6.50
N LYS A 226 -9.27 -4.72 -6.42
CA LYS A 226 -8.43 -4.78 -5.21
C LYS A 226 -8.44 -3.48 -4.43
N ARG A 227 -8.25 -3.60 -3.12
CA ARG A 227 -7.87 -2.48 -2.25
C ARG A 227 -6.36 -2.35 -2.18
N SER A 228 -5.86 -1.15 -1.91
CA SER A 228 -4.43 -0.90 -1.72
C SER A 228 -3.86 -1.63 -0.51
N GLY A 229 -2.54 -1.89 -0.54
CA GLY A 229 -1.81 -2.63 0.49
C GLY A 229 -1.49 -4.05 0.04
N ALA A 230 -0.96 -4.84 0.96
CA ALA A 230 -0.66 -6.26 0.74
C ALA A 230 -1.12 -7.06 1.97
N TRP A 231 -1.52 -8.29 1.73
CA TRP A 231 -1.95 -9.19 2.80
C TRP A 231 -1.69 -10.65 2.42
N CYS A 232 -1.59 -11.48 3.44
CA CYS A 232 -1.50 -12.91 3.31
C CYS A 232 -2.57 -13.55 4.20
N SER A 233 -3.28 -14.52 3.68
CA SER A 233 -4.32 -15.23 4.42
C SER A 233 -4.48 -16.66 3.93
N ALA A 234 -5.13 -17.49 4.72
CA ALA A 234 -5.52 -18.83 4.31
C ALA A 234 -6.96 -18.80 3.75
N MET A 235 -7.12 -19.20 2.50
CA MET A 235 -8.44 -19.50 1.92
C MET A 235 -9.02 -20.78 2.51
N ARG A 236 -8.15 -21.74 2.82
CA ARG A 236 -8.45 -22.92 3.60
C ARG A 236 -7.37 -23.05 4.68
N SER A 237 -7.81 -23.08 5.94
CA SER A 237 -6.91 -23.28 7.06
C SER A 237 -6.52 -24.74 7.21
N GLN A 238 -5.31 -25.00 7.72
CA GLN A 238 -4.92 -26.35 8.09
C GLN A 238 -5.81 -26.88 9.21
N ALA A 239 -6.31 -28.10 9.04
CA ALA A 239 -7.05 -28.81 10.08
C ALA A 239 -6.53 -30.25 10.20
N LYS A 240 -6.61 -30.81 11.42
CA LYS A 240 -6.21 -32.20 11.70
C LYS A 240 -7.38 -33.08 12.09
N ARG A 241 -8.57 -32.54 12.26
CA ARG A 241 -9.79 -33.28 12.69
C ARG A 241 -10.98 -32.87 11.83
N PRO A 242 -11.80 -33.81 11.39
CA PRO A 242 -11.69 -35.28 11.57
C PRO A 242 -10.62 -35.93 10.69
N LYS A 243 -10.13 -35.24 9.65
CA LYS A 243 -9.03 -35.66 8.77
C LYS A 243 -8.04 -34.54 8.53
N LEU A 244 -6.86 -34.89 8.05
CA LEU A 244 -5.88 -33.90 7.66
C LEU A 244 -6.38 -33.10 6.43
N GLU A 245 -6.47 -31.79 6.59
CA GLU A 245 -6.68 -30.83 5.51
C GLU A 245 -5.45 -29.94 5.37
N THR A 246 -4.92 -29.86 4.15
CA THR A 246 -3.78 -29.02 3.85
C THR A 246 -4.24 -27.58 3.54
N PRO A 247 -3.51 -26.54 3.95
CA PRO A 247 -3.93 -25.17 3.74
C PRO A 247 -3.79 -24.71 2.28
N ILE A 248 -4.63 -23.77 1.91
CA ILE A 248 -4.49 -22.96 0.69
C ILE A 248 -4.23 -21.54 1.15
N VAL A 249 -3.02 -21.06 0.90
CA VAL A 249 -2.55 -19.73 1.34
C VAL A 249 -2.45 -18.81 0.14
N VAL A 250 -2.93 -17.59 0.28
CA VAL A 250 -2.84 -16.57 -0.76
C VAL A 250 -2.04 -15.36 -0.25
N ASN A 251 -1.11 -14.90 -1.07
CA ASN A 251 -0.43 -13.61 -0.88
C ASN A 251 -0.94 -12.63 -1.95
N VAL A 252 -1.53 -11.55 -1.51
CA VAL A 252 -2.11 -10.51 -2.37
C VAL A 252 -1.29 -9.24 -2.22
N CYS A 253 -0.81 -8.72 -3.35
CA CYS A 253 -0.05 -7.48 -3.44
C CYS A 253 -0.73 -6.49 -4.40
N ASN A 254 -0.15 -5.33 -4.59
CA ASN A 254 -0.65 -4.29 -5.49
C ASN A 254 0.51 -3.65 -6.28
N PHE A 255 1.39 -4.47 -6.86
CA PHE A 255 2.45 -3.98 -7.72
C PHE A 255 1.87 -3.48 -9.05
N SER A 256 2.51 -2.46 -9.61
CA SER A 256 2.16 -1.98 -10.95
C SER A 256 2.47 -3.04 -12.00
N LYS A 257 1.54 -3.24 -12.94
CA LYS A 257 1.80 -4.13 -14.07
C LYS A 257 2.93 -3.56 -14.93
N PRO A 258 3.86 -4.39 -15.39
CA PRO A 258 4.90 -3.95 -16.32
C PRO A 258 4.31 -3.67 -17.69
N SER A 259 4.98 -2.82 -18.47
CA SER A 259 4.72 -2.71 -19.90
C SER A 259 5.01 -4.06 -20.58
N LYS A 260 4.29 -4.35 -21.67
CA LYS A 260 4.43 -5.61 -22.41
C LYS A 260 5.91 -5.90 -22.74
N GLY A 261 6.38 -7.07 -22.35
CA GLY A 261 7.76 -7.53 -22.59
C GLY A 261 8.82 -6.97 -21.63
N LYS A 262 8.44 -6.24 -20.58
CA LYS A 262 9.36 -5.78 -19.52
C LYS A 262 9.09 -6.50 -18.20
N PRO A 263 10.10 -6.68 -17.32
CA PRO A 263 9.89 -7.24 -16.00
C PRO A 263 9.09 -6.28 -15.10
N ALA A 264 8.30 -6.81 -14.17
CA ALA A 264 7.71 -6.03 -13.10
C ALA A 264 8.80 -5.65 -12.09
N LEU A 265 8.97 -4.36 -11.85
CA LEU A 265 9.92 -3.82 -10.89
C LEU A 265 9.20 -3.40 -9.62
N LEU A 266 9.70 -3.86 -8.47
CA LEU A 266 9.15 -3.54 -7.16
C LEU A 266 9.75 -2.23 -6.63
N SER A 267 9.04 -1.60 -5.70
CA SER A 267 9.47 -0.39 -5.00
C SER A 267 9.51 -0.65 -3.49
#